data_fc5c3c8f14d9b964baeec691826c1c9f
#
_entry.id   fc5c3c8f14d9b964baeec691826c1c9f
#
_cell.length_a   1.000
_cell.length_b   1.000
_cell.length_c   1.000
_cell.angle_alpha   90.00
_cell.angle_beta   90.00
_cell.angle_gamma   90.00
#
_symmetry.space_group_name_H-M   'P 1'
#
loop_
_entity.id
_entity.type
_entity.pdbx_description
1 polymer ?
#
loop_
_entity_poly.entity_id
_entity_poly.type
_entity_poly.pdbx_seq_one_letter_code
_entity_poly.pdbx_strand_id
1 'polypeptide(L)'
;MKSISENGYNYLSVGSGQPILILHGLMGGLSNFDGVFKYFPKQGYQVIAPELPIYNSSLLNTNVKFFAKFVYKFIKFKNLRDVIILGNSLGGHVGLIFSKLYPKLIKGLVLTGSSG
;
A
#
# COMPACT_ATOMS: atom_id res chain seq x y z
N MET A 1 14.60 0.92 9.98
CA MET A 1 13.90 0.42 8.80
C MET A 1 14.37 1.19 7.57
N LYS A 2 14.90 0.49 6.61
CA LYS A 2 15.49 1.14 5.43
C LYS A 2 14.55 1.09 4.24
N SER A 3 14.50 2.19 3.51
CA SER A 3 13.80 2.23 2.23
C SER A 3 14.57 1.46 1.18
N ILE A 4 13.86 0.71 0.37
CA ILE A 4 14.41 -0.06 -0.75
C ILE A 4 14.03 0.66 -2.03
N SER A 5 15.00 0.82 -2.92
CA SER A 5 14.75 1.41 -4.25
C SER A 5 15.04 0.37 -5.31
N GLU A 6 14.02 -0.02 -6.05
CA GLU A 6 14.09 -1.05 -7.09
C GLU A 6 13.16 -0.70 -8.23
N ASN A 7 13.65 -0.78 -9.45
CA ASN A 7 12.81 -0.66 -10.64
C ASN A 7 11.92 0.59 -10.64
N GLY A 8 12.44 1.69 -10.10
CA GLY A 8 11.69 2.94 -10.01
C GLY A 8 10.72 3.02 -8.84
N TYR A 9 10.63 1.98 -8.03
CA TYR A 9 9.80 1.98 -6.84
C TYR A 9 10.65 2.22 -5.60
N ASN A 10 10.08 2.97 -4.65
CA ASN A 10 10.67 3.13 -3.32
C ASN A 10 9.67 2.53 -2.34
N TYR A 11 10.15 1.64 -1.48
CA TYR A 11 9.23 0.97 -0.57
C TYR A 11 9.95 0.48 0.68
N LEU A 12 9.17 0.21 1.73
CA LEU A 12 9.65 -0.46 2.93
C LEU A 12 9.11 -1.88 2.93
N SER A 13 9.90 -2.83 3.42
CA SER A 13 9.44 -4.21 3.54
C SER A 13 10.09 -4.85 4.75
N VAL A 14 9.27 -5.44 5.63
CA VAL A 14 9.73 -6.11 6.84
C VAL A 14 8.99 -7.43 6.97
N GLY A 15 9.73 -8.48 7.28
CA GLY A 15 9.13 -9.80 7.49
C GLY A 15 8.93 -10.58 6.23
N SER A 16 8.32 -11.75 6.37
CA SER A 16 8.00 -12.63 5.26
C SER A 16 6.69 -13.35 5.55
N GLY A 17 6.07 -13.89 4.52
CA GLY A 17 4.82 -14.62 4.66
C GLY A 17 3.67 -13.89 4.02
N GLN A 18 2.51 -13.89 4.69
CA GLN A 18 1.30 -13.27 4.17
C GLN A 18 1.51 -11.76 3.97
N PRO A 19 1.35 -11.22 2.75
CA PRO A 19 1.57 -9.80 2.52
C PRO A 19 0.49 -8.91 3.13
N ILE A 20 0.92 -7.88 3.84
CA ILE A 20 0.09 -6.74 4.22
C ILE A 20 0.66 -5.55 3.46
N LEU A 21 -0.09 -5.01 2.53
CA LEU A 21 0.32 -3.89 1.71
C LEU A 21 -0.27 -2.61 2.28
N ILE A 22 0.59 -1.71 2.74
CA ILE A 22 0.15 -0.45 3.32
C ILE A 22 0.09 0.61 2.22
N LEU A 23 -1.07 1.25 2.10
CA LEU A 23 -1.27 2.38 1.22
C LEU A 23 -1.53 3.61 2.11
N HIS A 24 -0.56 4.50 2.15
CA HIS A 24 -0.63 5.67 3.01
C HIS A 24 -1.19 6.88 2.26
N GLY A 25 -1.56 7.90 3.03
CA GLY A 25 -2.07 9.14 2.46
C GLY A 25 -1.00 10.22 2.40
N LEU A 26 -1.44 11.44 2.10
CA LEU A 26 -0.56 12.60 1.99
C LEU A 26 0.01 13.03 3.34
N MET A 27 -0.83 12.97 4.37
CA MET A 27 -0.48 13.44 5.70
C MET A 27 -0.14 12.27 6.61
N GLY A 28 0.81 12.49 7.52
CA GLY A 28 1.16 11.50 8.52
C GLY A 28 2.14 10.43 8.06
N GLY A 29 2.22 10.20 6.78
CA GLY A 29 3.16 9.24 6.23
C GLY A 29 3.10 7.87 6.89
N LEU A 30 4.24 7.19 6.93
CA LEU A 30 4.32 5.84 7.45
C LEU A 30 4.47 5.75 8.96
N SER A 31 4.71 6.89 9.65
CA SER A 31 4.87 6.86 11.10
C SER A 31 3.61 6.36 11.81
N ASN A 32 2.44 6.55 11.20
CA ASN A 32 1.18 6.06 11.76
C ASN A 32 1.10 4.53 11.78
N PHE A 33 1.99 3.86 11.07
CA PHE A 33 1.97 2.41 10.94
C PHE A 33 3.11 1.73 11.70
N ASP A 34 3.80 2.46 12.59
CA ASP A 34 4.92 1.88 13.34
C ASP A 34 4.53 0.59 14.05
N GLY A 35 3.35 0.56 14.67
CA GLY A 35 2.86 -0.62 15.36
C GLY A 35 2.68 -1.81 14.42
N VAL A 36 2.21 -1.54 13.21
CA VAL A 36 2.00 -2.59 12.21
C VAL A 36 3.35 -3.20 11.82
N PHE A 37 4.35 -2.35 11.56
CA PHE A 37 5.69 -2.81 11.21
C PHE A 37 6.39 -3.56 12.35
N LYS A 38 6.05 -3.24 13.58
CA LYS A 38 6.66 -3.91 14.74
C LYS A 38 6.01 -5.24 15.08
N TYR A 39 4.68 -5.30 14.97
CA TYR A 39 3.93 -6.45 15.45
C TYR A 39 3.80 -7.56 14.40
N PHE A 40 3.33 -7.22 13.20
CA PHE A 40 2.93 -8.25 12.24
C PHE A 40 4.08 -9.05 11.62
N PRO A 41 5.27 -8.49 11.42
CA PRO A 41 6.36 -9.34 10.91
C PRO A 41 6.69 -10.53 11.80
N LYS A 42 6.46 -10.39 13.10
CA LYS A 42 6.69 -11.48 14.07
C LYS A 42 5.59 -12.52 14.04
N GLN A 43 4.49 -12.24 13.36
CA GLN A 43 3.31 -13.11 13.32
C GLN A 43 3.15 -13.81 11.98
N GLY A 44 4.20 -13.85 11.16
CA GLY A 44 4.13 -14.55 9.88
C GLY A 44 3.64 -13.68 8.73
N TYR A 45 3.78 -12.37 8.84
CA TYR A 45 3.37 -11.44 7.80
C TYR A 45 4.56 -10.71 7.20
N GLN A 46 4.45 -10.42 5.92
CA GLN A 46 5.33 -9.46 5.27
C GLN A 46 4.59 -8.13 5.22
N VAL A 47 5.13 -7.11 5.89
CA VAL A 47 4.53 -5.77 5.86
C VAL A 47 5.32 -4.96 4.84
N ILE A 48 4.64 -4.49 3.80
CA ILE A 48 5.29 -3.81 2.68
C ILE A 48 4.51 -2.54 2.35
N ALA A 49 5.24 -1.44 2.17
CA ALA A 49 4.63 -0.13 1.98
C ALA A 49 5.33 0.60 0.84
N PRO A 50 4.72 0.62 -0.36
CA PRO A 50 5.28 1.40 -1.45
C PRO A 50 5.00 2.87 -1.26
N GLU A 51 5.93 3.69 -1.71
CA GLU A 51 5.73 5.13 -1.77
C GLU A 51 4.88 5.45 -2.99
N LEU A 52 3.69 6.00 -2.75
CA LEU A 52 2.80 6.38 -3.84
C LEU A 52 3.29 7.69 -4.45
N PRO A 53 3.14 7.87 -5.77
CA PRO A 53 3.61 9.09 -6.45
C PRO A 53 2.64 10.25 -6.25
N ILE A 54 2.47 10.69 -5.01
CA ILE A 54 1.45 11.67 -4.64
C ILE A 54 1.98 13.08 -4.38
N TYR A 55 3.29 13.30 -4.49
CA TYR A 55 3.87 14.61 -4.23
C TYR A 55 3.95 15.49 -5.48
N ASN A 56 3.60 14.96 -6.62
CA ASN A 56 3.48 15.76 -7.82
C ASN A 56 2.07 16.34 -7.86
N SER A 57 1.96 17.68 -7.77
CA SER A 57 0.67 18.32 -7.68
C SER A 57 -0.25 18.00 -8.85
N SER A 58 0.30 17.78 -10.04
CA SER A 58 -0.52 17.43 -11.19
C SER A 58 -1.17 16.06 -11.02
N LEU A 59 -0.55 15.17 -10.25
CA LEU A 59 -1.10 13.85 -9.99
C LEU A 59 -2.20 13.87 -8.94
N LEU A 60 -2.25 14.91 -8.10
CA LEU A 60 -3.32 15.03 -7.11
C LEU A 60 -4.67 15.26 -7.77
N ASN A 61 -4.69 15.78 -8.99
CA ASN A 61 -5.91 15.97 -9.75
C ASN A 61 -6.26 14.77 -10.61
N THR A 62 -5.40 13.76 -10.61
CA THR A 62 -5.63 12.53 -11.33
C THR A 62 -6.59 11.67 -10.53
N ASN A 63 -7.49 10.99 -11.21
CA ASN A 63 -8.42 10.12 -10.52
C ASN A 63 -7.68 8.97 -9.82
N VAL A 64 -8.33 8.39 -8.82
CA VAL A 64 -7.77 7.36 -7.97
C VAL A 64 -7.36 6.11 -8.77
N LYS A 65 -7.91 5.93 -9.96
CA LYS A 65 -7.55 4.80 -10.82
C LYS A 65 -6.07 4.80 -11.20
N PHE A 66 -5.46 5.97 -11.34
CA PHE A 66 -4.03 6.06 -11.63
C PHE A 66 -3.23 5.37 -10.51
N PHE A 67 -3.57 5.69 -9.27
CA PHE A 67 -2.87 5.10 -8.13
C PHE A 67 -3.18 3.61 -7.99
N ALA A 68 -4.41 3.20 -8.30
CA ALA A 68 -4.75 1.79 -8.26
C ALA A 68 -3.95 0.99 -9.28
N LYS A 69 -3.73 1.55 -10.47
CA LYS A 69 -2.89 0.90 -11.47
C LYS A 69 -1.42 0.85 -11.06
N PHE A 70 -0.96 1.91 -10.38
CA PHE A 70 0.40 1.92 -9.83
C PHE A 70 0.56 0.77 -8.84
N VAL A 71 -0.41 0.59 -7.95
CA VAL A 71 -0.39 -0.50 -6.96
C VAL A 71 -0.41 -1.86 -7.66
N TYR A 72 -1.21 -2.00 -8.71
CA TYR A 72 -1.25 -3.24 -9.49
C TYR A 72 0.13 -3.58 -10.05
N LYS A 73 0.79 -2.59 -10.66
CA LYS A 73 2.13 -2.80 -11.23
C LYS A 73 3.14 -3.16 -10.15
N PHE A 74 3.06 -2.52 -9.00
CA PHE A 74 3.95 -2.82 -7.89
C PHE A 74 3.75 -4.25 -7.38
N ILE A 75 2.49 -4.67 -7.21
CA ILE A 75 2.17 -6.02 -6.77
C ILE A 75 2.72 -7.06 -7.76
N LYS A 76 2.58 -6.78 -9.06
CA LYS A 76 3.11 -7.68 -10.08
C LYS A 76 4.63 -7.71 -10.05
N PHE A 77 5.28 -6.56 -9.89
CA PHE A 77 6.73 -6.49 -9.81
C PHE A 77 7.25 -7.29 -8.62
N LYS A 78 6.61 -7.18 -7.46
CA LYS A 78 7.02 -7.90 -6.26
C LYS A 78 6.48 -9.33 -6.21
N ASN A 79 5.67 -9.71 -7.19
CA ASN A 79 5.07 -11.04 -7.26
C ASN A 79 4.29 -11.41 -6.00
N LEU A 80 3.51 -10.45 -5.49
CA LEU A 80 2.71 -10.67 -4.30
C LEU A 80 1.39 -11.36 -4.66
N ARG A 81 0.87 -12.17 -3.75
CA ARG A 81 -0.39 -12.88 -3.93
C ARG A 81 -1.24 -12.79 -2.68
N ASP A 82 -2.57 -12.81 -2.89
CA ASP A 82 -3.53 -12.83 -1.78
C ASP A 82 -3.23 -11.74 -0.76
N VAL A 83 -3.17 -10.50 -1.26
CA VAL A 83 -2.69 -9.37 -0.49
C VAL A 83 -3.79 -8.84 0.43
N ILE A 84 -3.44 -8.54 1.68
CA ILE A 84 -4.28 -7.77 2.57
C ILE A 84 -3.86 -6.31 2.40
N ILE A 85 -4.80 -5.45 2.00
CA ILE A 85 -4.53 -4.03 1.86
C ILE A 85 -4.95 -3.31 3.11
N LEU A 86 -4.04 -2.51 3.66
CA LEU A 86 -4.31 -1.61 4.78
C LEU A 86 -4.16 -0.19 4.26
N GLY A 87 -5.29 0.49 4.05
CA GLY A 87 -5.30 1.81 3.45
C GLY A 87 -5.76 2.90 4.39
N ASN A 88 -5.03 4.01 4.41
CA ASN A 88 -5.33 5.14 5.26
C ASN A 88 -5.54 6.39 4.42
N SER A 89 -6.63 7.12 4.67
CA SER A 89 -6.97 8.38 4.00
C SER A 89 -7.02 8.18 2.48
N LEU A 90 -6.19 8.89 1.70
CA LEU A 90 -6.11 8.69 0.24
C LEU A 90 -5.81 7.23 -0.09
N GLY A 91 -4.92 6.60 0.69
CA GLY A 91 -4.61 5.19 0.51
C GLY A 91 -5.83 4.29 0.69
N GLY A 92 -6.78 4.69 1.53
CA GLY A 92 -8.03 3.97 1.68
C GLY A 92 -8.88 4.04 0.42
N HIS A 93 -8.95 5.20 -0.21
CA HIS A 93 -9.64 5.37 -1.49
C HIS A 93 -8.99 4.51 -2.58
N VAL A 94 -7.66 4.56 -2.64
CA VAL A 94 -6.92 3.75 -3.60
C VAL A 94 -7.21 2.28 -3.38
N GLY A 95 -7.21 1.83 -2.13
CA GLY A 95 -7.51 0.44 -1.79
C GLY A 95 -8.89 0.01 -2.22
N LEU A 96 -9.88 0.87 -2.02
CA LEU A 96 -11.26 0.57 -2.45
C LEU A 96 -11.35 0.38 -3.96
N ILE A 97 -10.79 1.33 -4.72
CA ILE A 97 -10.84 1.24 -6.18
C ILE A 97 -10.02 0.04 -6.66
N PHE A 98 -8.85 -0.18 -6.06
CA PHE A 98 -8.04 -1.34 -6.39
C PHE A 98 -8.82 -2.64 -6.19
N SER A 99 -9.55 -2.74 -5.08
CA SER A 99 -10.34 -3.93 -4.78
C SER A 99 -11.44 -4.18 -5.81
N LYS A 100 -12.02 -3.12 -6.35
CA LYS A 100 -13.03 -3.24 -7.39
C LYS A 100 -12.43 -3.66 -8.73
N LEU A 101 -11.25 -3.13 -9.05
CA LEU A 101 -10.61 -3.41 -10.33
C LEU A 101 -9.89 -4.76 -10.36
N TYR A 102 -9.31 -5.16 -9.25
CA TYR A 102 -8.47 -6.36 -9.18
C TYR A 102 -8.84 -7.26 -8.00
N PRO A 103 -10.11 -7.71 -7.92
CA PRO A 103 -10.57 -8.45 -6.74
C PRO A 103 -9.85 -9.76 -6.51
N LYS A 104 -9.28 -10.35 -7.56
CA LYS A 104 -8.60 -11.64 -7.43
C LYS A 104 -7.23 -11.54 -6.78
N LEU A 105 -6.70 -10.33 -6.66
CA LEU A 105 -5.36 -10.11 -6.09
C LEU A 105 -5.40 -9.88 -4.60
N ILE A 106 -6.57 -9.59 -4.03
CA ILE A 106 -6.67 -9.25 -2.62
C ILE A 106 -7.38 -10.34 -1.82
N LYS A 107 -6.92 -10.48 -0.59
CA LYS A 107 -7.52 -11.37 0.39
C LYS A 107 -8.39 -10.59 1.36
N GLY A 108 -8.05 -9.35 1.61
CA GLY A 108 -8.82 -8.50 2.52
C GLY A 108 -8.46 -7.04 2.36
N LEU A 109 -9.33 -6.19 2.87
CA LEU A 109 -9.15 -4.74 2.82
C LEU A 109 -9.49 -4.16 4.18
N VAL A 110 -8.55 -3.43 4.77
CA VAL A 110 -8.72 -2.73 6.04
C VAL A 110 -8.57 -1.24 5.76
N LEU A 111 -9.56 -0.47 6.15
CA LEU A 111 -9.55 0.98 5.95
C LEU A 111 -9.44 1.68 7.29
N THR A 112 -8.55 2.67 7.38
CA THR A 112 -8.37 3.47 8.58
C THR A 112 -8.35 4.94 8.21
N GLY A 113 -8.99 5.78 9.02
CA GLY A 113 -8.97 7.22 8.82
C GLY A 113 -9.36 7.66 7.42
N SER A 114 -10.25 6.93 6.78
CA SER A 114 -10.59 7.22 5.41
C SER A 114 -11.43 8.50 5.35
N SER A 115 -11.11 9.34 4.37
CA SER A 115 -11.86 10.55 4.12
C SER A 115 -13.03 10.17 3.23
N GLY A 116 -14.12 9.94 3.82
CA GLY A 116 -15.43 9.72 3.24
C GLY A 116 -15.60 9.38 1.78
#